data_e14c07629770e2884bf5542b9bc791ec
#
_entry.id   e14c07629770e2884bf5542b9bc791ec
#
_cell.length_a   1.000
_cell.length_b   1.000
_cell.length_c   1.000
_cell.angle_alpha   90.00
_cell.angle_beta   90.00
_cell.angle_gamma   90.00
#
_symmetry.space_group_name_H-M   'P 1'
#
loop_
_entity.id
_entity.type
_entity.pdbx_description
1 polymer ?
#
loop_
_entity_poly.entity_id
_entity_poly.type
_entity_poly.pdbx_seq_one_letter_code
_entity_poly.pdbx_strand_id
1 'polypeptide(L)'
;MGGTVTWLEDQPDTVTDLPIFGSESPMRKVTEGVAFDGAWDAARRDKVRDLFDGMAAEWSARFSEARDAAVTDALERSGATGGKVVELGAGSGLATARLVERFDDVVALDLSMEMLRYQPDLAPKVRADASTLPFPDDAADVVVLVNMLLFPSEVDRILAAEGTVLWINTNGHETPIHLSPEAVVDVMPGTWEATAGRAGTGLWAAVRRA
;
A
#
# COMPACT_ATOMS: atom_id res chain seq x y z
N MET A 1 -23.60 -4.70 -0.80
CA MET A 1 -23.50 -5.23 0.58
C MET A 1 -22.05 -5.02 0.97
N GLY A 2 -21.78 -4.24 2.02
CA GLY A 2 -20.41 -3.97 2.45
C GLY A 2 -19.72 -5.25 2.89
N GLY A 3 -18.43 -5.37 2.58
CA GLY A 3 -17.64 -6.52 3.00
C GLY A 3 -17.37 -6.49 4.51
N THR A 4 -16.83 -7.59 5.03
CA THR A 4 -16.57 -7.75 6.46
C THR A 4 -15.11 -7.46 6.78
N VAL A 5 -14.86 -6.68 7.84
CA VAL A 5 -13.52 -6.48 8.40
C VAL A 5 -13.45 -7.10 9.78
N THR A 6 -12.50 -8.02 9.97
CA THR A 6 -12.19 -8.63 11.27
C THR A 6 -10.92 -8.00 11.82
N TRP A 7 -11.03 -7.33 12.97
CA TRP A 7 -9.89 -6.73 13.64
C TRP A 7 -9.22 -7.73 14.59
N LEU A 8 -7.91 -7.84 14.48
CA LEU A 8 -7.08 -8.58 15.43
C LEU A 8 -6.81 -7.71 16.68
N GLU A 9 -6.36 -8.36 17.75
CA GLU A 9 -5.85 -7.63 18.91
C GLU A 9 -4.66 -6.74 18.52
N ASP A 10 -4.67 -5.52 19.04
CA ASP A 10 -3.58 -4.56 18.82
C ASP A 10 -2.26 -5.11 19.41
N GLN A 11 -1.14 -4.84 18.75
CA GLN A 11 0.17 -5.15 19.30
C GLN A 11 0.46 -4.29 20.54
N PRO A 12 1.26 -4.78 21.49
CA PRO A 12 1.56 -4.07 22.74
C PRO A 12 2.22 -2.71 22.55
N ASP A 13 2.90 -2.50 21.43
CA ASP A 13 3.58 -1.25 21.05
C ASP A 13 2.69 -0.28 20.26
N THR A 14 1.41 -0.59 20.11
CA THR A 14 0.48 0.21 19.29
C THR A 14 0.26 1.59 19.91
N VAL A 15 0.45 2.62 19.10
CA VAL A 15 0.21 4.03 19.43
C VAL A 15 -1.05 4.50 18.71
N THR A 16 -2.09 4.82 19.46
CA THR A 16 -3.39 5.27 18.91
C THR A 16 -3.59 6.77 18.94
N ASP A 17 -2.91 7.47 19.86
CA ASP A 17 -2.96 8.93 19.98
C ASP A 17 -1.84 9.55 19.13
N LEU A 18 -2.12 9.68 17.85
CA LEU A 18 -1.18 10.24 16.88
C LEU A 18 -1.42 11.74 16.72
N PRO A 19 -0.35 12.56 16.58
CA PRO A 19 -0.52 13.97 16.30
C PRO A 19 -1.21 14.17 14.93
N ILE A 20 -2.18 15.10 14.89
CA ILE A 20 -2.91 15.45 13.67
C ILE A 20 -1.92 15.99 12.63
N PHE A 21 -1.84 15.30 11.50
CA PHE A 21 -0.93 15.66 10.41
C PHE A 21 -1.51 15.29 9.03
N GLY A 22 -1.80 14.02 8.82
CA GLY A 22 -2.16 13.47 7.53
C GLY A 22 -3.64 13.59 7.22
N SER A 23 -4.49 13.57 8.24
CA SER A 23 -5.95 13.71 8.08
C SER A 23 -6.36 15.06 7.46
N GLU A 24 -5.58 16.11 7.69
CA GLU A 24 -5.77 17.44 7.08
C GLU A 24 -5.00 17.62 5.75
N SER A 25 -4.23 16.63 5.32
CA SER A 25 -3.41 16.71 4.11
C SER A 25 -4.28 16.79 2.84
N PRO A 26 -3.95 17.65 1.87
CA PRO A 26 -4.59 17.64 0.55
C PRO A 26 -4.53 16.27 -0.15
N MET A 27 -3.55 15.43 0.17
CA MET A 27 -3.44 14.07 -0.36
C MET A 27 -4.59 13.17 0.07
N ARG A 28 -5.25 13.43 1.21
CA ARG A 28 -6.44 12.69 1.63
C ARG A 28 -7.55 12.75 0.59
N LYS A 29 -7.85 13.96 0.10
CA LYS A 29 -8.85 14.16 -0.96
C LYS A 29 -8.46 13.52 -2.29
N VAL A 30 -7.16 13.50 -2.60
CA VAL A 30 -6.66 12.79 -3.79
C VAL A 30 -6.88 11.28 -3.63
N THR A 31 -6.56 10.73 -2.47
CA THR A 31 -6.73 9.30 -2.16
C THR A 31 -8.17 8.86 -2.31
N GLU A 32 -9.09 9.60 -1.68
CA GLU A 32 -10.54 9.34 -1.76
C GLU A 32 -11.05 9.46 -3.19
N GLY A 33 -10.72 10.55 -3.90
CA GLY A 33 -11.16 10.76 -5.28
C GLY A 33 -10.64 9.69 -6.24
N VAL A 34 -9.42 9.19 -6.05
CA VAL A 34 -8.88 8.08 -6.86
C VAL A 34 -9.63 6.78 -6.58
N ALA A 35 -9.80 6.43 -5.30
CA ALA A 35 -10.38 5.15 -4.91
C ALA A 35 -11.88 5.06 -5.19
N PHE A 36 -12.65 6.12 -4.86
CA PHE A 36 -14.12 6.10 -4.96
C PHE A 36 -14.66 6.61 -6.30
N ASP A 37 -14.00 7.61 -6.90
CA ASP A 37 -14.51 8.29 -8.09
C ASP A 37 -13.70 7.97 -9.35
N GLY A 38 -12.61 7.22 -9.25
CA GLY A 38 -11.67 6.97 -10.35
C GLY A 38 -11.02 8.27 -10.86
N ALA A 39 -10.94 9.28 -10.00
CA ALA A 39 -10.48 10.61 -10.37
C ALA A 39 -8.96 10.65 -10.57
N TRP A 40 -8.49 10.06 -11.69
CA TRP A 40 -7.09 10.02 -12.10
C TRP A 40 -6.95 10.42 -13.56
N ASP A 41 -6.23 11.49 -13.81
CA ASP A 41 -5.91 12.00 -15.14
C ASP A 41 -4.43 12.36 -15.26
N ALA A 42 -3.99 12.73 -16.45
CA ALA A 42 -2.59 13.07 -16.71
C ALA A 42 -2.09 14.23 -15.85
N ALA A 43 -2.92 15.25 -15.60
CA ALA A 43 -2.53 16.41 -14.80
C ALA A 43 -2.35 16.05 -13.32
N ARG A 44 -3.25 15.23 -12.78
CA ARG A 44 -3.15 14.73 -11.39
C ARG A 44 -1.98 13.80 -11.22
N ARG A 45 -1.80 12.84 -12.16
CA ARG A 45 -0.64 11.95 -12.21
C ARG A 45 0.68 12.73 -12.17
N ASP A 46 0.82 13.74 -13.04
CA ASP A 46 2.04 14.52 -13.15
C ASP A 46 2.33 15.30 -11.86
N LYS A 47 1.29 15.89 -11.23
CA LYS A 47 1.43 16.56 -9.92
C LYS A 47 1.87 15.61 -8.82
N VAL A 48 1.30 14.42 -8.76
CA VAL A 48 1.67 13.40 -7.74
C VAL A 48 3.10 12.94 -7.99
N ARG A 49 3.47 12.64 -9.25
CA ARG A 49 4.84 12.29 -9.60
C ARG A 49 5.83 13.38 -9.18
N ASP A 50 5.59 14.64 -9.58
CA ASP A 50 6.50 15.75 -9.30
C ASP A 50 6.65 16.01 -7.81
N LEU A 51 5.58 15.80 -7.02
CA LEU A 51 5.63 15.86 -5.56
C LEU A 51 6.60 14.80 -4.99
N PHE A 52 6.49 13.55 -5.42
CA PHE A 52 7.34 12.47 -4.93
C PHE A 52 8.76 12.55 -5.49
N ASP A 53 8.95 12.95 -6.74
CA ASP A 53 10.28 13.24 -7.30
C ASP A 53 11.01 14.28 -6.45
N GLY A 54 10.31 15.34 -6.03
CA GLY A 54 10.89 16.41 -5.18
C GLY A 54 11.25 15.97 -3.76
N MET A 55 10.65 14.90 -3.26
CA MET A 55 10.89 14.37 -1.90
C MET A 55 11.86 13.18 -1.87
N ALA A 56 12.24 12.64 -3.02
CA ALA A 56 12.93 11.34 -3.11
C ALA A 56 14.24 11.30 -2.31
N ALA A 57 15.06 12.36 -2.36
CA ALA A 57 16.33 12.43 -1.66
C ALA A 57 16.22 12.32 -0.14
N GLU A 58 15.09 12.79 0.43
CA GLU A 58 14.86 12.81 1.87
C GLU A 58 13.93 11.68 2.34
N TRP A 59 13.40 10.88 1.40
CA TRP A 59 12.35 9.90 1.73
C TRP A 59 12.83 8.83 2.69
N SER A 60 14.05 8.32 2.51
CA SER A 60 14.62 7.28 3.38
C SER A 60 14.82 7.74 4.84
N ALA A 61 14.97 9.05 5.07
CA ALA A 61 15.07 9.61 6.42
C ALA A 61 13.75 9.52 7.21
N ARG A 62 12.65 9.19 6.54
CA ARG A 62 11.33 9.00 7.17
C ARG A 62 11.15 7.62 7.83
N PHE A 63 12.14 6.76 7.71
CA PHE A 63 12.14 5.47 8.40
C PHE A 63 12.09 5.68 9.93
N SER A 64 11.28 4.88 10.61
CA SER A 64 11.34 4.69 12.05
C SER A 64 10.81 3.29 12.39
N GLU A 65 11.29 2.69 13.45
CA GLU A 65 10.83 1.36 13.91
C GLU A 65 9.34 1.34 14.15
N ALA A 66 8.79 2.38 14.78
CA ALA A 66 7.35 2.47 15.04
C ALA A 66 6.50 2.50 13.76
N ARG A 67 7.00 3.05 12.65
CA ARG A 67 6.32 3.03 11.36
C ARG A 67 6.51 1.70 10.62
N ASP A 68 7.68 1.09 10.77
CA ASP A 68 8.01 -0.21 10.18
C ASP A 68 7.24 -1.37 10.84
N ALA A 69 6.86 -1.20 12.12
CA ALA A 69 6.12 -2.20 12.89
C ALA A 69 4.85 -2.68 12.19
N ALA A 70 4.10 -1.78 11.55
CA ALA A 70 2.88 -2.16 10.81
C ALA A 70 3.18 -3.02 9.58
N VAL A 71 4.31 -2.79 8.90
CA VAL A 71 4.73 -3.62 7.75
C VAL A 71 5.13 -5.00 8.25
N THR A 72 5.95 -5.06 9.29
CA THR A 72 6.39 -6.32 9.91
C THR A 72 5.19 -7.13 10.41
N ASP A 73 4.30 -6.51 11.17
CA ASP A 73 3.10 -7.15 11.70
C ASP A 73 2.15 -7.67 10.61
N ALA A 74 1.98 -6.90 9.52
CA ALA A 74 1.21 -7.35 8.36
C ALA A 74 1.83 -8.63 7.74
N LEU A 75 3.15 -8.66 7.56
CA LEU A 75 3.84 -9.83 7.00
C LEU A 75 3.76 -11.07 7.90
N GLU A 76 3.70 -10.88 9.21
CA GLU A 76 3.62 -11.99 10.19
C GLU A 76 2.19 -12.51 10.37
N ARG A 77 1.20 -11.60 10.50
CA ARG A 77 -0.15 -11.96 10.95
C ARG A 77 -1.23 -11.95 9.86
N SER A 78 -0.95 -11.39 8.68
CA SER A 78 -1.95 -11.34 7.60
C SER A 78 -2.31 -12.69 7.02
N GLY A 79 -1.44 -13.69 7.18
CA GLY A 79 -1.56 -14.96 6.47
C GLY A 79 -1.29 -14.86 4.97
N ALA A 80 -0.72 -13.74 4.49
CA ALA A 80 -0.33 -13.60 3.09
C ALA A 80 0.81 -14.57 2.76
N THR A 81 0.56 -15.40 1.77
CA THR A 81 1.50 -16.38 1.23
C THR A 81 1.41 -16.36 -0.29
N GLY A 82 2.44 -16.81 -0.96
CA GLY A 82 2.43 -16.89 -2.42
C GLY A 82 3.81 -16.71 -3.00
N GLY A 83 3.93 -16.96 -4.31
CA GLY A 83 5.19 -16.87 -5.05
C GLY A 83 5.50 -15.46 -5.50
N LYS A 84 4.56 -14.81 -6.20
CA LYS A 84 4.79 -13.51 -6.83
C LYS A 84 4.16 -12.37 -6.06
N VAL A 85 4.99 -11.42 -5.67
CA VAL A 85 4.60 -10.19 -4.97
C VAL A 85 4.82 -8.98 -5.85
N VAL A 86 3.82 -8.13 -5.98
CA VAL A 86 3.92 -6.82 -6.64
C VAL A 86 3.72 -5.73 -5.61
N GLU A 87 4.76 -4.95 -5.36
CA GLU A 87 4.70 -3.75 -4.51
C GLU A 87 4.38 -2.52 -5.36
N LEU A 88 3.25 -1.88 -5.08
CA LEU A 88 2.80 -0.67 -5.75
C LEU A 88 3.15 0.56 -4.90
N GLY A 89 3.84 1.53 -5.52
CA GLY A 89 4.33 2.70 -4.81
C GLY A 89 5.52 2.40 -3.89
N ALA A 90 6.46 1.61 -4.38
CA ALA A 90 7.62 1.11 -3.62
C ALA A 90 8.53 2.23 -3.08
N GLY A 91 8.47 3.42 -3.66
CA GLY A 91 9.27 4.56 -3.25
C GLY A 91 10.76 4.26 -3.25
N SER A 92 11.44 4.64 -2.18
CA SER A 92 12.88 4.35 -1.99
C SER A 92 13.18 2.95 -1.45
N GLY A 93 12.19 2.04 -1.41
CA GLY A 93 12.39 0.63 -1.08
C GLY A 93 12.37 0.30 0.42
N LEU A 94 11.78 1.14 1.26
CA LEU A 94 11.70 0.90 2.71
C LEU A 94 10.93 -0.40 3.02
N ALA A 95 9.77 -0.59 2.39
CA ALA A 95 9.01 -1.83 2.57
C ALA A 95 9.55 -2.95 1.68
N THR A 96 10.08 -2.66 0.49
CA THR A 96 10.73 -3.66 -0.38
C THR A 96 11.76 -4.47 0.38
N ALA A 97 12.55 -3.85 1.26
CA ALA A 97 13.55 -4.54 2.07
C ALA A 97 12.93 -5.63 2.96
N ARG A 98 11.75 -5.38 3.53
CA ARG A 98 11.02 -6.38 4.32
C ARG A 98 10.36 -7.47 3.46
N LEU A 99 9.89 -7.07 2.28
CA LEU A 99 9.24 -8.01 1.36
C LEU A 99 10.22 -9.07 0.85
N VAL A 100 11.45 -8.69 0.47
CA VAL A 100 12.46 -9.63 -0.03
C VAL A 100 13.04 -10.54 1.08
N GLU A 101 12.88 -10.18 2.35
CA GLU A 101 13.19 -11.08 3.48
C GLU A 101 12.13 -12.18 3.63
N ARG A 102 10.91 -11.96 3.14
CA ARG A 102 9.74 -12.83 3.35
C ARG A 102 9.33 -13.61 2.09
N PHE A 103 9.58 -13.06 0.90
CA PHE A 103 9.14 -13.59 -0.39
C PHE A 103 10.31 -13.66 -1.39
N ASP A 104 10.34 -14.70 -2.22
CA ASP A 104 11.42 -14.95 -3.17
C ASP A 104 11.25 -14.17 -4.49
N ASP A 105 10.01 -13.87 -4.91
CA ASP A 105 9.71 -13.19 -6.18
C ASP A 105 8.97 -11.88 -5.92
N VAL A 106 9.72 -10.80 -5.74
CA VAL A 106 9.20 -9.45 -5.48
C VAL A 106 9.51 -8.53 -6.64
N VAL A 107 8.52 -7.80 -7.13
CA VAL A 107 8.68 -6.72 -8.12
C VAL A 107 8.25 -5.41 -7.49
N ALA A 108 9.13 -4.41 -7.50
CA ALA A 108 8.88 -3.08 -6.96
C ALA A 108 8.47 -2.10 -8.09
N LEU A 109 7.29 -1.47 -7.96
CA LEU A 109 6.78 -0.53 -8.94
C LEU A 109 6.56 0.85 -8.32
N ASP A 110 6.97 1.90 -9.03
CA ASP A 110 6.67 3.28 -8.64
C ASP A 110 6.45 4.17 -9.87
N LEU A 111 5.66 5.22 -9.71
CA LEU A 111 5.45 6.26 -10.72
C LEU A 111 6.68 7.18 -10.85
N SER A 112 7.35 7.43 -9.73
CA SER A 112 8.52 8.32 -9.62
C SER A 112 9.81 7.57 -9.98
N MET A 113 10.49 8.03 -11.02
CA MET A 113 11.82 7.51 -11.36
C MET A 113 12.85 7.92 -10.31
N GLU A 114 12.70 9.09 -9.71
CA GLU A 114 13.64 9.55 -8.68
C GLU A 114 13.54 8.67 -7.42
N MET A 115 12.34 8.29 -7.00
CA MET A 115 12.17 7.31 -5.91
C MET A 115 12.90 6.00 -6.21
N LEU A 116 12.68 5.42 -7.39
CA LEU A 116 13.32 4.15 -7.80
C LEU A 116 14.85 4.24 -7.88
N ARG A 117 15.43 5.42 -8.13
CA ARG A 117 16.87 5.63 -8.11
C ARG A 117 17.48 5.54 -6.71
N TYR A 118 16.72 5.95 -5.69
CA TYR A 118 17.15 5.83 -4.30
C TYR A 118 16.90 4.44 -3.70
N GLN A 119 16.12 3.60 -4.37
CA GLN A 119 15.87 2.24 -3.93
C GLN A 119 17.10 1.36 -4.12
N PRO A 120 17.57 0.61 -3.09
CA PRO A 120 18.59 -0.42 -3.24
C PRO A 120 18.21 -1.48 -4.29
N ASP A 121 19.20 -2.18 -4.86
CA ASP A 121 18.96 -3.25 -5.85
C ASP A 121 18.58 -4.57 -5.14
N LEU A 122 17.41 -4.57 -4.48
CA LEU A 122 16.87 -5.71 -3.75
C LEU A 122 15.89 -6.53 -4.59
N ALA A 123 15.17 -5.87 -5.51
CA ALA A 123 14.15 -6.45 -6.37
C ALA A 123 14.14 -5.75 -7.74
N PRO A 124 13.63 -6.39 -8.80
CA PRO A 124 13.36 -5.73 -10.07
C PRO A 124 12.50 -4.47 -9.87
N LYS A 125 12.92 -3.37 -10.52
CA LYS A 125 12.26 -2.07 -10.43
C LYS A 125 11.51 -1.76 -11.72
N VAL A 126 10.24 -1.41 -11.61
CA VAL A 126 9.39 -1.07 -12.76
C VAL A 126 8.86 0.36 -12.56
N ARG A 127 9.15 1.25 -13.52
CA ARG A 127 8.48 2.55 -13.55
C ARG A 127 7.16 2.44 -14.29
N ALA A 128 6.04 2.60 -13.59
CA ALA A 128 4.72 2.58 -14.21
C ALA A 128 3.70 3.39 -13.40
N ASP A 129 2.57 3.69 -14.07
CA ASP A 129 1.37 4.25 -13.45
C ASP A 129 0.49 3.08 -12.98
N ALA A 130 0.18 3.05 -11.67
CA ALA A 130 -0.64 1.99 -11.09
C ALA A 130 -2.11 2.02 -11.54
N SER A 131 -2.53 3.06 -12.25
CA SER A 131 -3.85 3.11 -12.92
C SER A 131 -3.91 2.25 -14.18
N THR A 132 -2.76 1.78 -14.69
CA THR A 132 -2.63 0.91 -15.87
C THR A 132 -1.34 0.09 -15.72
N LEU A 133 -1.43 -1.00 -15.00
CA LEU A 133 -0.28 -1.82 -14.64
C LEU A 133 0.24 -2.67 -15.82
N PRO A 134 1.57 -2.76 -16.01
CA PRO A 134 2.18 -3.53 -17.10
C PRO A 134 2.27 -5.03 -16.76
N PHE A 135 1.24 -5.56 -16.11
CA PHE A 135 1.13 -6.98 -15.75
C PHE A 135 -0.12 -7.58 -16.40
N PRO A 136 -0.12 -8.85 -16.77
CA PRO A 136 -1.33 -9.55 -17.19
C PRO A 136 -2.31 -9.72 -16.02
N ASP A 137 -3.54 -10.16 -16.32
CA ASP A 137 -4.50 -10.58 -15.32
C ASP A 137 -3.94 -11.73 -14.48
N ASP A 138 -4.33 -11.82 -13.22
CA ASP A 138 -3.91 -12.87 -12.28
C ASP A 138 -2.38 -13.02 -12.12
N ALA A 139 -1.62 -11.94 -12.29
CA ALA A 139 -0.15 -11.95 -12.31
C ALA A 139 0.50 -12.03 -10.92
N ALA A 140 -0.22 -11.68 -9.85
CA ALA A 140 0.34 -11.55 -8.51
C ALA A 140 -0.44 -12.36 -7.48
N ASP A 141 0.27 -13.12 -6.64
CA ASP A 141 -0.32 -13.79 -5.48
C ASP A 141 -0.53 -12.80 -4.32
N VAL A 142 0.33 -11.80 -4.22
CA VAL A 142 0.22 -10.73 -3.21
C VAL A 142 0.47 -9.37 -3.88
N VAL A 143 -0.45 -8.44 -3.66
CA VAL A 143 -0.27 -7.02 -4.05
C VAL A 143 -0.11 -6.21 -2.78
N VAL A 144 1.01 -5.50 -2.66
CA VAL A 144 1.35 -4.72 -1.44
C VAL A 144 1.28 -3.24 -1.75
N LEU A 145 0.57 -2.49 -0.92
CA LEU A 145 0.44 -1.05 -0.99
C LEU A 145 0.79 -0.44 0.38
N VAL A 146 1.93 0.24 0.47
CA VAL A 146 2.36 0.92 1.70
C VAL A 146 2.29 2.43 1.48
N ASN A 147 1.35 3.10 2.13
CA ASN A 147 1.08 4.53 1.96
C ASN A 147 0.89 4.92 0.48
N MET A 148 0.19 4.11 -0.28
CA MET A 148 0.00 4.24 -1.73
C MET A 148 -1.47 4.53 -2.06
N LEU A 149 -1.73 5.19 -3.21
CA LEU A 149 -3.08 5.35 -3.77
C LEU A 149 -3.63 3.98 -4.19
N LEU A 150 -4.90 3.75 -3.94
CA LEU A 150 -5.58 2.52 -4.36
C LEU A 150 -6.27 2.74 -5.71
N PHE A 151 -5.97 1.85 -6.66
CA PHE A 151 -6.63 1.73 -7.96
C PHE A 151 -7.40 0.39 -8.00
N PRO A 152 -8.64 0.35 -7.50
CA PRO A 152 -9.32 -0.91 -7.19
C PRO A 152 -9.41 -1.88 -8.36
N SER A 153 -9.78 -1.40 -9.55
CA SER A 153 -9.94 -2.25 -10.74
C SER A 153 -8.63 -2.85 -11.24
N GLU A 154 -7.51 -2.12 -11.17
CA GLU A 154 -6.21 -2.64 -11.59
C GLU A 154 -5.61 -3.59 -10.56
N VAL A 155 -5.79 -3.29 -9.27
CA VAL A 155 -5.40 -4.21 -8.19
C VAL A 155 -6.17 -5.52 -8.29
N ASP A 156 -7.50 -5.45 -8.47
CA ASP A 156 -8.34 -6.63 -8.67
C ASP A 156 -7.93 -7.43 -9.91
N ARG A 157 -7.64 -6.75 -11.03
CA ARG A 157 -7.27 -7.39 -12.30
C ARG A 157 -5.99 -8.21 -12.20
N ILE A 158 -4.94 -7.65 -11.57
CA ILE A 158 -3.64 -8.33 -11.50
C ILE A 158 -3.54 -9.36 -10.37
N LEU A 159 -4.46 -9.33 -9.40
CA LEU A 159 -4.45 -10.24 -8.26
C LEU A 159 -5.02 -11.59 -8.66
N ALA A 160 -4.28 -12.67 -8.40
CA ALA A 160 -4.73 -14.05 -8.58
C ALA A 160 -6.01 -14.34 -7.78
N ALA A 161 -6.78 -15.35 -8.18
CA ALA A 161 -8.08 -15.67 -7.58
C ALA A 161 -8.04 -15.81 -6.04
N GLU A 162 -7.03 -16.50 -5.52
CA GLU A 162 -6.80 -16.73 -4.10
C GLU A 162 -5.78 -15.73 -3.50
N GLY A 163 -5.49 -14.64 -4.22
CA GLY A 163 -4.48 -13.67 -3.83
C GLY A 163 -4.88 -12.79 -2.66
N THR A 164 -3.90 -12.08 -2.12
CA THR A 164 -4.09 -11.17 -0.98
C THR A 164 -3.61 -9.77 -1.35
N VAL A 165 -4.41 -8.75 -1.07
CA VAL A 165 -3.98 -7.36 -1.06
C VAL A 165 -3.54 -7.00 0.35
N LEU A 166 -2.31 -6.53 0.53
CA LEU A 166 -1.83 -5.94 1.77
C LEU A 166 -1.89 -4.41 1.67
N TRP A 167 -2.86 -3.83 2.32
CA TRP A 167 -3.03 -2.38 2.46
C TRP A 167 -2.44 -1.94 3.79
N ILE A 168 -1.42 -1.07 3.76
CA ILE A 168 -0.66 -0.68 4.96
C ILE A 168 -0.52 0.83 5.03
N ASN A 169 -0.91 1.41 6.15
CA ASN A 169 -0.75 2.81 6.48
C ASN A 169 0.17 2.95 7.71
N THR A 170 1.43 3.35 7.48
CA THR A 170 2.48 3.33 8.51
C THR A 170 2.33 4.39 9.61
N ASN A 171 1.40 5.32 9.45
CA ASN A 171 1.03 6.31 10.47
C ASN A 171 -0.49 6.27 10.75
N GLY A 172 -1.07 5.08 10.66
CA GLY A 172 -2.48 4.83 10.91
C GLY A 172 -3.40 5.79 10.14
N HIS A 173 -4.42 6.31 10.81
CA HIS A 173 -5.37 7.28 10.23
C HIS A 173 -4.72 8.64 9.93
N GLU A 174 -3.55 8.93 10.47
CA GLU A 174 -2.76 10.14 10.19
C GLU A 174 -1.77 9.95 9.02
N THR A 175 -1.85 8.85 8.29
CA THR A 175 -1.19 8.74 6.99
C THR A 175 -1.87 9.68 5.99
N PRO A 176 -1.16 10.56 5.26
CA PRO A 176 -1.77 11.43 4.24
C PRO A 176 -2.53 10.64 3.17
N ILE A 177 -1.98 9.51 2.74
CA ILE A 177 -2.60 8.56 1.82
C ILE A 177 -3.22 7.44 2.65
N HIS A 178 -4.44 7.63 3.13
CA HIS A 178 -5.13 6.66 3.98
C HIS A 178 -6.56 6.40 3.50
N LEU A 179 -6.94 5.13 3.55
CA LEU A 179 -8.32 4.65 3.59
C LEU A 179 -8.44 3.68 4.78
N SER A 180 -9.58 3.67 5.43
CA SER A 180 -9.83 2.64 6.45
C SER A 180 -9.94 1.25 5.80
N PRO A 181 -9.67 0.17 6.52
CA PRO A 181 -9.88 -1.19 6.01
C PRO A 181 -11.28 -1.42 5.42
N GLU A 182 -12.30 -0.85 6.06
CA GLU A 182 -13.69 -0.91 5.60
C GLU A 182 -13.85 -0.19 4.25
N ALA A 183 -13.27 1.00 4.10
CA ALA A 183 -13.29 1.76 2.86
C ALA A 183 -12.56 1.03 1.72
N VAL A 184 -11.44 0.35 2.02
CA VAL A 184 -10.73 -0.47 1.04
C VAL A 184 -11.61 -1.63 0.55
N VAL A 185 -12.24 -2.36 1.47
CA VAL A 185 -13.15 -3.46 1.12
C VAL A 185 -14.34 -2.97 0.29
N ASP A 186 -14.91 -1.80 0.65
CA ASP A 186 -16.10 -1.25 -0.01
C ASP A 186 -15.83 -0.76 -1.45
N VAL A 187 -14.60 -0.31 -1.78
CA VAL A 187 -14.27 0.18 -3.12
C VAL A 187 -13.78 -0.91 -4.08
N MET A 188 -13.37 -2.06 -3.56
CA MET A 188 -12.90 -3.16 -4.41
C MET A 188 -14.06 -3.77 -5.22
N PRO A 189 -13.86 -4.13 -6.51
CA PRO A 189 -14.89 -4.73 -7.35
C PRO A 189 -15.35 -6.10 -6.83
N GLY A 190 -16.63 -6.31 -6.65
CA GLY A 190 -17.20 -7.59 -6.18
C GLY A 190 -17.41 -7.65 -4.67
N THR A 191 -17.15 -8.80 -4.06
CA THR A 191 -17.32 -9.03 -2.62
C THR A 191 -15.98 -9.38 -1.99
N TRP A 192 -15.61 -8.65 -0.98
CA TRP A 192 -14.30 -8.77 -0.33
C TRP A 192 -14.45 -8.82 1.18
N GLU A 193 -13.49 -9.44 1.83
CA GLU A 193 -13.34 -9.45 3.28
C GLU A 193 -11.92 -9.07 3.67
N ALA A 194 -11.73 -8.60 4.89
CA ALA A 194 -10.41 -8.24 5.38
C ALA A 194 -10.18 -8.71 6.82
N THR A 195 -8.93 -9.07 7.08
CA THR A 195 -8.35 -9.13 8.43
C THR A 195 -7.48 -7.91 8.61
N ALA A 196 -7.69 -7.15 9.68
CA ALA A 196 -6.95 -5.92 9.95
C ALA A 196 -6.24 -5.97 11.31
N GLY A 197 -5.14 -5.23 11.44
CA GLY A 197 -4.38 -5.14 12.69
C GLY A 197 -3.68 -3.80 12.84
N ARG A 198 -3.17 -3.54 14.05
CA ARG A 198 -2.38 -2.36 14.40
C ARG A 198 -1.09 -2.77 15.09
N ALA A 199 -0.02 -2.06 14.74
CA ALA A 199 1.29 -2.18 15.38
C ALA A 199 2.08 -0.86 15.24
N GLY A 200 2.83 -0.49 16.25
CA GLY A 200 3.52 0.78 16.29
C GLY A 200 2.57 1.95 16.03
N THR A 201 2.91 2.83 15.09
CA THR A 201 2.04 3.95 14.69
C THR A 201 1.09 3.61 13.55
N GLY A 202 1.15 2.39 13.00
CA GLY A 202 0.45 2.04 11.77
C GLY A 202 -0.72 1.09 11.95
N LEU A 203 -1.44 0.91 10.85
CA LEU A 203 -2.46 -0.10 10.67
C LEU A 203 -2.27 -0.80 9.32
N TRP A 204 -2.82 -2.01 9.22
CA TRP A 204 -2.83 -2.78 7.98
C TRP A 204 -4.13 -3.56 7.82
N ALA A 205 -4.41 -3.93 6.58
CA ALA A 205 -5.48 -4.86 6.22
C ALA A 205 -4.97 -5.85 5.16
N ALA A 206 -5.27 -7.13 5.39
CA ALA A 206 -5.16 -8.20 4.40
C ALA A 206 -6.54 -8.43 3.80
N VAL A 207 -6.70 -8.03 2.54
CA VAL A 207 -7.98 -8.01 1.83
C VAL A 207 -8.01 -9.15 0.81
N ARG A 208 -9.08 -9.94 0.81
CA ARG A 208 -9.27 -11.12 -0.04
C ARG A 208 -10.67 -11.14 -0.63
N ARG A 209 -10.82 -11.85 -1.76
CA ARG A 209 -12.16 -12.14 -2.29
C ARG A 209 -12.91 -13.07 -1.34
N ALA A 210 -14.20 -12.76 -1.07
CA ALA A 210 -15.08 -13.51 -0.17
C ALA A 210 -15.74 -14.72 -0.85
#